data_5109e4513adb6ad3c38b1b282992fa0a
#
_entry.id   5109e4513adb6ad3c38b1b282992fa0a
#
_cell.length_a   1.000
_cell.length_b   1.000
_cell.length_c   1.000
_cell.angle_alpha   90.00
_cell.angle_beta   90.00
_cell.angle_gamma   90.00
#
_symmetry.space_group_name_H-M   'P 1'
#
loop_
_entity.id
_entity.type
_entity.pdbx_description
1 polymer ?
#
loop_
_entity_poly.entity_id
_entity_poly.type
_entity_poly.pdbx_seq_one_letter_code
_entity_poly.pdbx_strand_id
1 'polypeptide(L)'
;MSEKIKYFNENISAEMFIRECETDFESQLDAAIGEIKNRLSVQPDIRIITLSGPTCSGKTTTAGKLIAALGEMGMRIFSVSLDDFFKSVDADLDSYSESNELLDLDSVDAIDVEYLRKFISGVFSRERVYLPYFDFHIQTCTGYRAVDSGRYDIILLEGIQAVYPAVRALLRGHHFISLFTNSSFISNGSI
;
A
#
# COMPACT_ATOMS: atom_id res chain seq x y z
N MET A 1 -13.10 15.05 -16.99
CA MET A 1 -12.59 14.13 -18.02
C MET A 1 -13.46 12.89 -18.01
N SER A 2 -14.09 12.56 -19.14
CA SER A 2 -15.04 11.44 -19.26
C SER A 2 -14.29 10.12 -19.06
N GLU A 3 -14.66 9.36 -18.04
CA GLU A 3 -14.21 7.98 -17.86
C GLU A 3 -14.64 7.15 -19.07
N LYS A 4 -13.69 6.71 -19.86
CA LYS A 4 -13.95 5.71 -20.90
C LYS A 4 -14.03 4.36 -20.23
N ILE A 5 -15.22 3.94 -19.84
CA ILE A 5 -15.46 2.55 -19.45
C ILE A 5 -15.35 1.72 -20.73
N LYS A 6 -14.34 0.87 -20.81
CA LYS A 6 -14.24 -0.10 -21.90
C LYS A 6 -15.16 -1.27 -21.60
N TYR A 7 -16.08 -1.52 -22.52
CA TYR A 7 -16.96 -2.68 -22.47
C TYR A 7 -16.46 -3.76 -23.42
N PHE A 8 -16.47 -4.99 -22.96
CA PHE A 8 -16.37 -6.13 -23.86
C PHE A 8 -17.59 -6.11 -24.79
N ASN A 9 -17.36 -6.09 -26.11
CA ASN A 9 -18.41 -6.19 -27.09
C ASN A 9 -18.16 -7.40 -28.00
N GLU A 10 -19.22 -7.90 -28.64
CA GLU A 10 -19.18 -9.12 -29.47
C GLU A 10 -18.24 -9.02 -30.70
N ASN A 11 -17.73 -7.85 -31.02
CA ASN A 11 -16.86 -7.59 -32.17
C ASN A 11 -15.37 -7.62 -31.81
N ILE A 12 -15.01 -7.74 -30.52
CA ILE A 12 -13.60 -7.79 -30.06
C ILE A 12 -13.38 -9.16 -29.43
N SER A 13 -12.37 -9.90 -29.89
CA SER A 13 -12.00 -11.15 -29.24
C SER A 13 -11.52 -10.90 -27.80
N ALA A 14 -11.76 -11.84 -26.90
CA ALA A 14 -11.30 -11.74 -25.52
C ALA A 14 -9.80 -11.45 -25.42
N GLU A 15 -9.00 -12.06 -26.29
CA GLU A 15 -7.55 -11.83 -26.35
C GLU A 15 -7.18 -10.39 -26.74
N MET A 16 -7.88 -9.80 -27.70
CA MET A 16 -7.65 -8.41 -28.08
C MET A 16 -8.04 -7.46 -26.95
N PHE A 17 -9.18 -7.71 -26.29
CA PHE A 17 -9.63 -6.91 -25.17
C PHE A 17 -8.63 -6.97 -24.00
N ILE A 18 -8.14 -8.17 -23.65
CA ILE A 18 -7.11 -8.34 -22.61
C ILE A 18 -5.84 -7.56 -22.97
N ARG A 19 -5.34 -7.70 -24.19
CA ARG A 19 -4.14 -6.96 -24.63
C ARG A 19 -4.30 -5.45 -24.57
N GLU A 20 -5.46 -4.93 -24.96
CA GLU A 20 -5.72 -3.50 -24.83
C GLU A 20 -5.71 -3.05 -23.37
N CYS A 21 -6.36 -3.81 -22.46
CA CYS A 21 -6.36 -3.50 -21.04
C CYS A 21 -4.94 -3.56 -20.43
N GLU A 22 -4.14 -4.56 -20.81
CA GLU A 22 -2.74 -4.69 -20.37
C GLU A 22 -1.89 -3.52 -20.88
N THR A 23 -2.04 -3.14 -22.16
CA THR A 23 -1.30 -2.02 -22.75
C THR A 23 -1.67 -0.69 -22.08
N ASP A 24 -2.96 -0.47 -21.81
CA ASP A 24 -3.41 0.74 -21.12
C ASP A 24 -2.88 0.78 -19.68
N PHE A 25 -2.90 -0.36 -18.99
CA PHE A 25 -2.35 -0.46 -17.63
C PHE A 25 -0.85 -0.15 -17.61
N GLU A 26 -0.07 -0.72 -18.51
CA GLU A 26 1.36 -0.47 -18.61
C GLU A 26 1.66 0.99 -18.93
N SER A 27 0.95 1.58 -19.88
CA SER A 27 1.12 2.99 -20.22
C SER A 27 0.83 3.93 -19.04
N GLN A 28 -0.21 3.64 -18.27
CA GLN A 28 -0.56 4.42 -17.07
C GLN A 28 0.48 4.25 -15.97
N LEU A 29 0.97 3.03 -15.79
CA LEU A 29 2.01 2.73 -14.80
C LEU A 29 3.32 3.44 -15.15
N ASP A 30 3.73 3.41 -16.41
CA ASP A 30 4.94 4.10 -16.87
C ASP A 30 4.83 5.63 -16.67
N ALA A 31 3.66 6.21 -16.95
CA ALA A 31 3.40 7.61 -16.67
C ALA A 31 3.47 7.93 -15.17
N ALA A 32 2.88 7.08 -14.32
CA ALA A 32 2.94 7.23 -12.88
C ALA A 32 4.38 7.11 -12.35
N ILE A 33 5.16 6.15 -12.85
CA ILE A 33 6.59 5.99 -12.51
C ILE A 33 7.38 7.23 -12.92
N GLY A 34 7.12 7.78 -14.11
CA GLY A 34 7.74 9.02 -14.57
C GLY A 34 7.47 10.20 -13.63
N GLU A 35 6.22 10.35 -13.19
CA GLU A 35 5.84 11.38 -12.23
C GLU A 35 6.50 11.17 -10.86
N ILE A 36 6.56 9.93 -10.37
CA ILE A 36 7.25 9.60 -9.12
C ILE A 36 8.73 9.97 -9.21
N LYS A 37 9.40 9.59 -10.29
CA LYS A 37 10.81 9.92 -10.54
C LYS A 37 11.05 11.43 -10.51
N ASN A 38 10.18 12.20 -11.16
CA ASN A 38 10.24 13.65 -11.15
C ASN A 38 10.05 14.23 -9.74
N ARG A 39 9.04 13.76 -9.00
CA ARG A 39 8.80 14.20 -7.62
C ARG A 39 9.95 13.89 -6.69
N LEU A 40 10.53 12.71 -6.77
CA LEU A 40 11.68 12.30 -5.96
C LEU A 40 12.93 13.15 -6.27
N SER A 41 13.09 13.63 -7.51
CA SER A 41 14.20 14.52 -7.87
C SER A 41 14.05 15.94 -7.30
N VAL A 42 12.80 16.41 -7.13
CA VAL A 42 12.49 17.75 -6.60
C VAL A 42 12.36 17.74 -5.07
N GLN A 43 11.89 16.62 -4.51
CA GLN A 43 11.63 16.44 -3.08
C GLN A 43 12.37 15.19 -2.56
N PRO A 44 13.69 15.28 -2.32
CA PRO A 44 14.52 14.14 -1.93
C PRO A 44 14.26 13.66 -0.49
N ASP A 45 13.47 14.36 0.27
CA ASP A 45 13.03 14.01 1.64
C ASP A 45 11.81 13.08 1.66
N ILE A 46 11.22 12.78 0.51
CA ILE A 46 10.17 11.75 0.42
C ILE A 46 10.75 10.39 0.82
N ARG A 47 10.16 9.80 1.86
CA ARG A 47 10.58 8.49 2.41
C ARG A 47 9.50 7.42 2.27
N ILE A 48 8.26 7.83 2.03
CA ILE A 48 7.13 6.92 1.98
C ILE A 48 6.39 7.11 0.66
N ILE A 49 6.10 5.98 0.03
CA ILE A 49 5.12 5.86 -1.05
C ILE A 49 4.02 4.94 -0.53
N THR A 50 2.77 5.36 -0.63
CA THR A 50 1.63 4.50 -0.33
C THR A 50 1.01 3.95 -1.61
N LEU A 51 0.68 2.68 -1.61
CA LEU A 51 0.00 2.01 -2.72
C LEU A 51 -1.29 1.38 -2.21
N SER A 52 -2.40 1.92 -2.65
CA SER A 52 -3.73 1.50 -2.24
C SER A 52 -4.56 1.02 -3.42
N GLY A 53 -5.60 0.27 -3.13
CA GLY A 53 -6.56 -0.22 -4.11
C GLY A 53 -7.32 -1.43 -3.60
N PRO A 54 -8.47 -1.77 -4.18
CA PRO A 54 -9.26 -2.92 -3.77
C PRO A 54 -8.52 -4.24 -4.01
N THR A 55 -9.06 -5.32 -3.47
CA THR A 55 -8.56 -6.68 -3.74
C THR A 55 -8.60 -6.95 -5.24
N CYS A 56 -7.60 -7.65 -5.76
CA CYS A 56 -7.45 -7.96 -7.19
C CYS A 56 -7.27 -6.74 -8.13
N SER A 57 -6.97 -5.54 -7.61
CA SER A 57 -6.71 -4.35 -8.45
C SER A 57 -5.31 -4.26 -9.05
N GLY A 58 -4.48 -5.29 -8.89
CA GLY A 58 -3.11 -5.30 -9.39
C GLY A 58 -2.08 -4.61 -8.50
N LYS A 59 -2.38 -4.35 -7.20
CA LYS A 59 -1.43 -3.73 -6.25
C LYS A 59 -0.07 -4.40 -6.25
N THR A 60 -0.02 -5.73 -6.10
CA THR A 60 1.24 -6.49 -6.05
C THR A 60 2.04 -6.37 -7.34
N THR A 61 1.37 -6.41 -8.49
CA THR A 61 2.02 -6.20 -9.80
C THR A 61 2.57 -4.78 -9.92
N THR A 62 1.78 -3.79 -9.53
CA THR A 62 2.18 -2.37 -9.50
C THR A 62 3.37 -2.15 -8.57
N ALA A 63 3.32 -2.71 -7.35
CA ALA A 63 4.42 -2.65 -6.39
C ALA A 63 5.71 -3.22 -6.97
N GLY A 64 5.65 -4.42 -7.57
CA GLY A 64 6.81 -5.07 -8.18
C GLY A 64 7.45 -4.23 -9.31
N LYS A 65 6.62 -3.70 -10.22
CA LYS A 65 7.10 -2.84 -11.32
C LYS A 65 7.66 -1.51 -10.80
N LEU A 66 7.03 -0.90 -9.79
CA LEU A 66 7.52 0.32 -9.16
C LEU A 66 8.87 0.09 -8.48
N ILE A 67 9.01 -0.98 -7.72
CA ILE A 67 10.27 -1.34 -7.05
C ILE A 67 11.39 -1.55 -8.08
N ALA A 68 11.11 -2.27 -9.17
CA ALA A 68 12.07 -2.49 -10.24
C ALA A 68 12.51 -1.16 -10.88
N ALA A 69 11.56 -0.29 -11.26
CA ALA A 69 11.84 0.97 -11.93
C ALA A 69 12.61 1.99 -11.06
N LEU A 70 12.35 2.02 -9.76
CA LEU A 70 13.11 2.85 -8.82
C LEU A 70 14.46 2.20 -8.48
N GLY A 71 14.52 0.87 -8.46
CA GLY A 71 15.77 0.12 -8.30
C GLY A 71 16.77 0.40 -9.43
N GLU A 72 16.32 0.56 -10.67
CA GLU A 72 17.15 0.99 -11.80
C GLU A 72 17.79 2.39 -11.61
N MET A 73 17.18 3.23 -10.78
CA MET A 73 17.76 4.52 -10.36
C MET A 73 18.76 4.38 -9.20
N GLY A 74 19.04 3.16 -8.76
CA GLY A 74 19.92 2.89 -7.61
C GLY A 74 19.23 3.05 -6.26
N MET A 75 17.90 3.24 -6.21
CA MET A 75 17.15 3.37 -4.96
C MET A 75 16.88 2.00 -4.34
N ARG A 76 16.94 1.94 -3.02
CA ARG A 76 16.60 0.75 -2.24
C ARG A 76 15.22 0.93 -1.65
N ILE A 77 14.29 0.08 -2.09
CA ILE A 77 12.90 0.13 -1.66
C ILE A 77 12.61 -1.08 -0.77
N PHE A 78 11.88 -0.86 0.31
CA PHE A 78 11.35 -1.91 1.16
C PHE A 78 9.83 -1.85 1.18
N SER A 79 9.18 -2.93 0.78
CA SER A 79 7.71 -3.03 0.79
C SER A 79 7.21 -3.56 2.12
N VAL A 80 6.14 -2.97 2.60
CA VAL A 80 5.47 -3.27 3.87
C VAL A 80 3.98 -3.36 3.61
N SER A 81 3.37 -4.46 4.00
CA SER A 81 1.91 -4.60 3.99
C SER A 81 1.30 -3.92 5.21
N LEU A 82 0.29 -3.10 5.01
CA LEU A 82 -0.50 -2.54 6.11
C LEU A 82 -1.37 -3.60 6.80
N ASP A 83 -1.62 -4.73 6.14
CA ASP A 83 -2.33 -5.87 6.73
C ASP A 83 -1.54 -6.52 7.89
N ASP A 84 -0.22 -6.32 7.95
CA ASP A 84 0.58 -6.76 9.09
C ASP A 84 0.29 -5.97 10.39
N PHE A 85 -0.35 -4.81 10.28
CA PHE A 85 -0.62 -3.89 11.40
C PHE A 85 -2.04 -4.03 11.99
N PHE A 86 -2.71 -5.13 11.78
CA PHE A 86 -3.98 -5.38 12.45
C PHE A 86 -3.81 -5.57 13.95
N LYS A 87 -4.82 -5.16 14.70
CA LYS A 87 -4.91 -5.41 16.15
C LYS A 87 -5.05 -6.91 16.40
N SER A 88 -4.32 -7.42 17.36
CA SER A 88 -4.52 -8.79 17.82
C SER A 88 -5.86 -8.91 18.53
N VAL A 89 -6.57 -9.99 18.28
CA VAL A 89 -7.71 -10.38 19.12
C VAL A 89 -7.13 -10.95 20.42
N ASP A 90 -7.47 -10.32 21.56
CA ASP A 90 -7.07 -10.82 22.86
C ASP A 90 -7.75 -12.15 23.14
N ALA A 91 -6.96 -13.22 23.14
CA ALA A 91 -7.44 -14.58 23.48
C ALA A 91 -7.83 -14.70 24.97
N ASP A 92 -7.51 -13.70 25.80
CA ASP A 92 -7.74 -13.70 27.26
C ASP A 92 -9.07 -13.06 27.69
N LEU A 93 -9.91 -12.66 26.76
CA LEU A 93 -11.27 -12.27 27.12
C LEU A 93 -12.11 -13.51 27.35
N ASP A 94 -11.95 -14.11 28.54
CA ASP A 94 -12.87 -15.06 29.18
C ASP A 94 -14.26 -14.43 29.45
N SER A 95 -14.75 -13.60 28.56
CA SER A 95 -16.13 -13.21 28.51
C SER A 95 -16.80 -14.00 27.38
N TYR A 96 -17.44 -15.10 27.76
CA TYR A 96 -18.52 -15.73 27.02
C TYR A 96 -19.62 -14.70 26.72
N SER A 97 -19.32 -13.75 25.82
CA SER A 97 -20.36 -13.05 25.09
C SER A 97 -20.59 -13.86 23.82
N GLU A 98 -21.83 -14.26 23.60
CA GLU A 98 -22.30 -15.04 22.44
C GLU A 98 -22.13 -14.34 21.08
N SER A 99 -21.33 -13.28 21.02
CA SER A 99 -20.90 -12.59 19.80
C SER A 99 -19.39 -12.77 19.63
N ASN A 100 -18.97 -13.96 19.19
CA ASN A 100 -17.69 -14.13 18.48
C ASN A 100 -17.78 -13.40 17.14
N GLU A 101 -17.92 -12.09 17.15
CA GLU A 101 -17.71 -11.27 15.98
C GLU A 101 -16.22 -11.31 15.69
N LEU A 102 -15.83 -12.08 14.69
CA LEU A 102 -14.52 -12.01 14.06
C LEU A 102 -14.23 -10.53 13.78
N LEU A 103 -13.01 -10.09 14.05
CA LEU A 103 -12.61 -8.72 13.76
C LEU A 103 -12.94 -8.43 12.29
N ASP A 104 -13.76 -7.42 12.03
CA ASP A 104 -13.99 -6.94 10.67
C ASP A 104 -12.71 -6.29 10.18
N LEU A 105 -11.89 -7.07 9.46
CA LEU A 105 -10.60 -6.62 8.94
C LEU A 105 -10.73 -5.52 7.87
N ASP A 106 -11.93 -5.32 7.33
CA ASP A 106 -12.22 -4.19 6.43
C ASP A 106 -12.55 -2.91 7.21
N SER A 107 -12.72 -3.01 8.53
CA SER A 107 -12.95 -1.84 9.37
C SER A 107 -11.71 -0.98 9.53
N VAL A 108 -11.93 0.34 9.56
CA VAL A 108 -10.88 1.33 9.89
C VAL A 108 -10.29 1.08 11.30
N ASP A 109 -11.10 0.53 12.20
CA ASP A 109 -10.73 0.27 13.59
C ASP A 109 -9.87 -1.00 13.77
N ALA A 110 -9.76 -1.83 12.74
CA ALA A 110 -8.97 -3.05 12.79
C ALA A 110 -7.46 -2.81 12.83
N ILE A 111 -6.99 -1.66 12.33
CA ILE A 111 -5.57 -1.31 12.33
C ILE A 111 -5.11 -0.81 13.71
N ASP A 112 -3.96 -1.29 14.17
CA ASP A 112 -3.24 -0.70 15.30
C ASP A 112 -2.54 0.59 14.85
N VAL A 113 -3.33 1.68 14.88
CA VAL A 113 -2.88 3.01 14.44
C VAL A 113 -1.73 3.53 15.31
N GLU A 114 -1.70 3.17 16.60
CA GLU A 114 -0.63 3.62 17.49
C GLU A 114 0.69 2.90 17.19
N TYR A 115 0.64 1.61 16.90
CA TYR A 115 1.82 0.88 16.49
C TYR A 115 2.33 1.36 15.11
N LEU A 116 1.41 1.55 14.15
CA LEU A 116 1.73 2.09 12.84
C LEU A 116 2.34 3.50 12.93
N ARG A 117 1.86 4.35 13.85
CA ARG A 117 2.45 5.67 14.14
C ARG A 117 3.91 5.55 14.55
N LYS A 118 4.23 4.65 15.49
CA LYS A 118 5.61 4.42 15.93
C LYS A 118 6.50 3.95 14.78
N PHE A 119 5.98 3.03 13.97
CA PHE A 119 6.68 2.51 12.79
C PHE A 119 6.98 3.65 11.80
N ILE A 120 5.99 4.44 11.41
CA ILE A 120 6.14 5.57 10.47
C ILE A 120 7.12 6.61 11.02
N SER A 121 7.02 6.97 12.29
CA SER A 121 7.95 7.91 12.94
C SER A 121 9.39 7.41 12.86
N GLY A 122 9.63 6.13 13.16
CA GLY A 122 10.96 5.51 13.04
C GLY A 122 11.48 5.48 11.61
N VAL A 123 10.59 5.31 10.61
CA VAL A 123 10.98 5.39 9.18
C VAL A 123 11.47 6.78 8.83
N PHE A 124 10.77 7.84 9.23
CA PHE A 124 11.21 9.21 8.97
C PHE A 124 12.49 9.57 9.72
N SER A 125 12.67 9.05 10.93
CA SER A 125 13.89 9.21 11.73
C SER A 125 15.07 8.33 11.27
N ARG A 126 14.87 7.45 10.27
CA ARG A 126 15.87 6.49 9.78
C ARG A 126 16.35 5.50 10.86
N GLU A 127 15.49 5.19 11.79
CA GLU A 127 15.77 4.29 12.91
C GLU A 127 15.51 2.82 12.56
N ARG A 128 15.91 1.95 13.48
CA ARG A 128 15.47 0.55 13.46
C ARG A 128 14.01 0.49 13.85
N VAL A 129 13.19 -0.06 12.98
CA VAL A 129 11.75 -0.27 13.19
C VAL A 129 11.45 -1.76 13.27
N TYR A 130 10.31 -2.11 13.82
CA TYR A 130 9.88 -3.50 13.95
C TYR A 130 8.60 -3.69 13.16
N LEU A 131 8.65 -4.61 12.19
CA LEU A 131 7.51 -4.98 11.37
C LEU A 131 6.82 -6.17 12.02
N PRO A 132 5.51 -6.07 12.34
CA PRO A 132 4.79 -7.20 12.92
C PRO A 132 4.60 -8.32 11.90
N TYR A 133 4.36 -9.52 12.41
CA TYR A 133 3.85 -10.65 11.65
C TYR A 133 2.44 -10.97 12.13
N PHE A 134 1.46 -10.65 11.33
CA PHE A 134 0.07 -10.94 11.65
C PHE A 134 -0.35 -12.28 11.03
N ASP A 135 -0.82 -13.19 11.87
CA ASP A 135 -1.39 -14.46 11.44
C ASP A 135 -2.90 -14.33 11.30
N PHE A 136 -3.38 -14.41 10.07
CA PHE A 136 -4.81 -14.26 9.74
C PHE A 136 -5.67 -15.43 10.20
N HIS A 137 -5.09 -16.62 10.43
CA HIS A 137 -5.85 -17.78 10.89
C HIS A 137 -6.26 -17.66 12.35
N ILE A 138 -5.36 -17.11 13.16
CA ILE A 138 -5.60 -16.90 14.59
C ILE A 138 -5.83 -15.42 14.94
N GLN A 139 -5.83 -14.54 13.94
CA GLN A 139 -6.04 -13.09 14.04
C GLN A 139 -5.19 -12.42 15.11
N THR A 140 -3.90 -12.76 15.16
CA THR A 140 -2.99 -12.25 16.18
C THR A 140 -1.60 -11.95 15.61
N CYS A 141 -0.93 -10.95 16.19
CA CYS A 141 0.48 -10.70 15.91
C CYS A 141 1.34 -11.78 16.59
N THR A 142 2.06 -12.58 15.81
CA THR A 142 2.86 -13.70 16.30
C THR A 142 4.33 -13.35 16.53
N GLY A 143 4.75 -12.16 16.15
CA GLY A 143 6.13 -11.73 16.35
C GLY A 143 6.47 -10.47 15.57
N TYR A 144 7.75 -10.11 15.61
CA TYR A 144 8.25 -8.88 14.97
C TYR A 144 9.58 -9.13 14.26
N ARG A 145 9.75 -8.51 13.10
CA ARG A 145 11.01 -8.46 12.37
C ARG A 145 11.65 -7.08 12.48
N ALA A 146 12.89 -7.02 12.95
CA ALA A 146 13.66 -5.78 12.95
C ALA A 146 14.07 -5.39 11.52
N VAL A 147 13.83 -4.15 11.17
CA VAL A 147 14.17 -3.54 9.89
C VAL A 147 14.97 -2.27 10.16
N ASP A 148 16.17 -2.17 9.61
CA ASP A 148 16.96 -0.94 9.64
C ASP A 148 16.45 -0.02 8.51
N SER A 149 15.53 0.89 8.85
CA SER A 149 14.89 1.75 7.88
C SER A 149 15.86 2.73 7.20
N GLY A 150 17.01 3.00 7.84
CA GLY A 150 18.06 3.84 7.28
C GLY A 150 18.75 3.24 6.05
N ARG A 151 18.66 1.92 5.87
CA ARG A 151 19.22 1.23 4.69
C ARG A 151 18.41 1.39 3.43
N TYR A 152 17.17 1.87 3.54
CA TYR A 152 16.26 2.02 2.42
C TYR A 152 16.04 3.50 2.13
N ASP A 153 15.90 3.81 0.87
CA ASP A 153 15.62 5.17 0.41
C ASP A 153 14.12 5.44 0.47
N ILE A 154 13.30 4.44 0.13
CA ILE A 154 11.83 4.48 0.17
C ILE A 154 11.27 3.28 0.92
N ILE A 155 10.25 3.51 1.72
CA ILE A 155 9.35 2.48 2.25
C ILE A 155 8.04 2.57 1.46
N LEU A 156 7.67 1.46 0.81
CA LEU A 156 6.41 1.32 0.10
C LEU A 156 5.39 0.69 1.04
N LEU A 157 4.38 1.46 1.46
CA LEU A 157 3.27 0.97 2.29
C LEU A 157 2.13 0.51 1.38
N GLU A 158 1.86 -0.78 1.36
CA GLU A 158 0.83 -1.40 0.53
C GLU A 158 -0.39 -1.79 1.37
N GLY A 159 -1.57 -1.42 0.92
CA GLY A 159 -2.84 -1.85 1.53
C GLY A 159 -3.97 -0.88 1.23
N ILE A 160 -5.20 -1.38 1.26
CA ILE A 160 -6.39 -0.51 1.10
C ILE A 160 -6.46 0.52 2.24
N GLN A 161 -5.94 0.17 3.39
CA GLN A 161 -5.91 1.00 4.60
C GLN A 161 -5.10 2.29 4.41
N ALA A 162 -4.22 2.36 3.40
CA ALA A 162 -3.43 3.56 3.11
C ALA A 162 -4.30 4.79 2.75
N VAL A 163 -5.56 4.58 2.32
CA VAL A 163 -6.51 5.69 2.07
C VAL A 163 -7.33 6.07 3.30
N TYR A 164 -7.26 5.29 4.39
CA TYR A 164 -8.04 5.58 5.60
C TYR A 164 -7.59 6.91 6.24
N PRO A 165 -8.54 7.75 6.67
CA PRO A 165 -8.21 9.05 7.27
C PRO A 165 -7.24 8.94 8.45
N ALA A 166 -7.37 7.90 9.28
CA ALA A 166 -6.50 7.65 10.42
C ALA A 166 -5.05 7.38 9.97
N VAL A 167 -4.84 6.54 8.94
CA VAL A 167 -3.52 6.23 8.40
C VAL A 167 -2.92 7.45 7.69
N ARG A 168 -3.71 8.16 6.88
CA ARG A 168 -3.27 9.39 6.21
C ARG A 168 -2.89 10.50 7.20
N ALA A 169 -3.56 10.58 8.33
CA ALA A 169 -3.23 11.55 9.37
C ALA A 169 -1.82 11.32 9.95
N LEU A 170 -1.30 10.09 9.93
CA LEU A 170 0.06 9.78 10.38
C LEU A 170 1.15 10.35 9.46
N LEU A 171 0.82 10.61 8.21
CA LEU A 171 1.74 11.14 7.20
C LEU A 171 1.72 12.69 7.12
N ARG A 172 0.81 13.33 7.86
CA ARG A 172 0.71 14.80 7.87
C ARG A 172 2.00 15.44 8.37
N GLY A 173 2.44 16.48 7.67
CA GLY A 173 3.69 17.18 7.98
C GLY A 173 4.92 16.59 7.30
N HIS A 174 4.77 15.50 6.55
CA HIS A 174 5.83 14.89 5.76
C HIS A 174 5.46 14.89 4.28
N HIS A 175 6.48 14.95 3.41
CA HIS A 175 6.28 14.70 1.99
C HIS A 175 6.18 13.21 1.73
N PHE A 176 5.14 12.79 1.03
CA PHE A 176 4.93 11.41 0.60
C PHE A 176 4.20 11.36 -0.74
N ILE A 177 4.20 10.19 -1.38
CA ILE A 177 3.48 9.95 -2.63
C ILE A 177 2.37 8.92 -2.35
N SER A 178 1.18 9.19 -2.84
CA SER A 178 0.07 8.22 -2.79
C SER A 178 -0.28 7.75 -4.19
N LEU A 179 -0.37 6.43 -4.35
CA LEU A 179 -0.85 5.75 -5.54
C LEU A 179 -2.13 5.01 -5.21
N PHE A 180 -3.05 5.03 -6.13
CA PHE A 180 -4.27 4.26 -6.04
C PHE A 180 -4.45 3.44 -7.32
N THR A 181 -4.57 2.12 -7.17
CA THR A 181 -4.91 1.22 -8.27
C THR A 181 -6.36 0.82 -8.17
N ASN A 182 -7.06 0.85 -9.28
CA ASN A 182 -8.35 0.19 -9.42
C ASN A 182 -8.30 -0.74 -10.64
N SER A 183 -9.31 -1.58 -10.81
CA SER A 183 -9.38 -2.49 -11.95
C SER A 183 -9.45 -1.80 -13.31
N SER A 184 -9.52 -0.48 -13.34
CA SER A 184 -9.66 0.35 -14.55
C SER A 184 -8.57 1.42 -14.68
N PHE A 185 -7.94 1.90 -13.59
CA PHE A 185 -7.03 3.05 -13.64
C PHE A 185 -6.02 3.10 -12.49
N ILE A 186 -4.82 3.63 -12.79
CA ILE A 186 -3.89 4.16 -11.79
C ILE A 186 -4.13 5.67 -11.71
N SER A 187 -4.51 6.19 -10.54
CA SER A 187 -4.65 7.63 -10.34
C SER A 187 -3.60 8.16 -9.36
N ASN A 188 -2.97 9.27 -9.72
CA ASN A 188 -2.09 10.01 -8.82
C ASN A 188 -2.93 10.95 -7.96
N GLY A 189 -3.08 10.65 -6.69
CA GLY A 189 -3.68 11.56 -5.71
C GLY A 189 -2.66 12.62 -5.31
N SER A 190 -2.77 13.83 -5.87
CA SER A 190 -2.14 15.02 -5.29
C SER A 190 -3.06 15.57 -4.23
N ILE A 191 -2.57 15.70 -3.00
CA ILE A 191 -3.21 16.49 -1.95
C ILE A 191 -2.19 17.43 -1.37
#